data_aee7601411e1cd03b7046d0e57939884
#
_entry.id   aee7601411e1cd03b7046d0e57939884
#
_cell.length_a   1.000
_cell.length_b   1.000
_cell.length_c   1.000
_cell.angle_alpha   90.00
_cell.angle_beta   90.00
_cell.angle_gamma   90.00
#
_symmetry.space_group_name_H-M   'P 1'
#
loop_
_entity.id
_entity.type
_entity.pdbx_description
1 polymer ?
#
loop_
_entity_poly.entity_id
_entity_poly.type
_entity_poly.pdbx_seq_one_letter_code
_entity_poly.pdbx_strand_id
1 'polypeptide(L)'
;MVNQLQRSYRRWFYPLISLVVAVSIWVGQPLASQAFSWADLLLRGIQVVQLSSLNDRQEIALGQQINDEITGSQVRILRNSRVTDYVNQVGQRLAAKSDRPNLRYTFQVVDDNSINAFATMGGYVYVHSGLLKAADNEAQLASVMGHEIGHIAARHAIKQMRERSVAQGLLGAAGLDRSTAVNLGVQLALDLPNSRKDEYEADQR
;
A
#
# COMPACT_ATOMS: atom_id res chain seq x y z
N MET A 1 76.29 -5.00 27.74
CA MET A 1 75.63 -4.95 26.41
C MET A 1 74.13 -5.40 26.42
N VAL A 2 73.58 -5.88 27.53
CA VAL A 2 72.20 -6.43 27.61
C VAL A 2 71.12 -5.34 27.82
N ASN A 3 71.48 -4.16 28.35
CA ASN A 3 70.48 -3.14 28.73
C ASN A 3 69.98 -2.23 27.58
N GLN A 4 70.61 -2.22 26.42
CA GLN A 4 70.15 -1.35 25.28
C GLN A 4 69.09 -2.04 24.43
N LEU A 5 69.12 -3.36 24.31
CA LEU A 5 68.14 -4.12 23.53
C LEU A 5 66.74 -4.12 24.17
N GLN A 6 66.68 -4.20 25.51
CA GLN A 6 65.39 -4.13 26.24
C GLN A 6 64.69 -2.76 26.16
N ARG A 7 65.45 -1.66 26.00
CA ARG A 7 64.82 -0.30 25.82
C ARG A 7 64.24 -0.07 24.45
N SER A 8 64.79 -0.73 23.41
CA SER A 8 64.30 -0.63 22.02
C SER A 8 62.96 -1.32 21.86
N TYR A 9 62.78 -2.52 22.37
CA TYR A 9 61.50 -3.26 22.26
C TYR A 9 60.35 -2.54 22.98
N ARG A 10 60.58 -1.96 24.17
CA ARG A 10 59.55 -1.20 24.90
C ARG A 10 59.03 0.02 24.16
N ARG A 11 59.87 0.70 23.38
CA ARG A 11 59.47 1.91 22.62
C ARG A 11 58.56 1.61 21.45
N TRP A 12 58.60 0.39 20.90
CA TRP A 12 57.76 -0.05 19.77
C TRP A 12 56.53 -0.83 20.23
N PHE A 13 56.59 -1.47 21.40
CA PHE A 13 55.46 -2.27 21.91
C PHE A 13 54.28 -1.42 22.38
N TYR A 14 54.53 -0.31 23.02
CA TYR A 14 53.44 0.54 23.51
C TYR A 14 52.60 1.20 22.43
N PRO A 15 53.16 1.74 21.34
CA PRO A 15 52.32 2.25 20.23
C PRO A 15 51.53 1.15 19.51
N LEU A 16 52.08 -0.07 19.43
CA LEU A 16 51.37 -1.23 18.83
C LEU A 16 50.19 -1.66 19.72
N ILE A 17 50.38 -1.75 21.04
CA ILE A 17 49.31 -2.04 21.99
C ILE A 17 48.26 -0.94 21.96
N SER A 18 48.65 0.33 21.91
CA SER A 18 47.73 1.46 21.80
C SER A 18 46.93 1.43 20.52
N LEU A 19 47.54 1.03 19.39
CA LEU A 19 46.85 0.89 18.15
C LEU A 19 45.82 -0.26 18.20
N VAL A 20 46.20 -1.41 18.76
CA VAL A 20 45.30 -2.57 18.89
C VAL A 20 44.13 -2.22 19.83
N VAL A 21 44.36 -1.53 20.93
CA VAL A 21 43.29 -1.08 21.84
C VAL A 21 42.38 -0.05 21.14
N ALA A 22 42.94 0.90 20.42
CA ALA A 22 42.16 1.91 19.67
C ALA A 22 41.30 1.26 18.58
N VAL A 23 41.86 0.28 17.84
CA VAL A 23 41.11 -0.46 16.83
C VAL A 23 40.03 -1.35 17.47
N SER A 24 40.30 -1.97 18.62
CA SER A 24 39.34 -2.76 19.39
C SER A 24 38.18 -1.92 19.89
N ILE A 25 38.43 -0.67 20.31
CA ILE A 25 37.38 0.29 20.71
C ILE A 25 36.57 0.74 19.50
N TRP A 26 37.19 0.87 18.33
CA TRP A 26 36.51 1.27 17.08
C TRP A 26 35.68 0.13 16.47
N VAL A 27 36.15 -1.10 16.53
CA VAL A 27 35.43 -2.30 16.05
C VAL A 27 34.41 -2.80 17.07
N GLY A 28 34.62 -2.50 18.36
CA GLY A 28 33.72 -2.85 19.46
C GLY A 28 32.62 -1.82 19.76
N GLN A 29 32.52 -0.74 18.98
CA GLN A 29 31.30 0.05 19.03
C GLN A 29 30.18 -0.89 18.58
N PRO A 30 29.20 -1.21 19.43
CA PRO A 30 27.98 -1.80 18.91
C PRO A 30 27.50 -0.80 17.87
N LEU A 31 27.45 -1.22 16.58
CA LEU A 31 26.51 -0.61 15.68
C LEU A 31 25.25 -0.57 16.53
N ALA A 32 24.84 0.62 16.97
CA ALA A 32 23.54 0.79 17.57
C ALA A 32 22.58 0.30 16.48
N SER A 33 22.32 -1.01 16.49
CA SER A 33 21.10 -1.51 15.90
C SER A 33 20.09 -0.63 16.61
N GLN A 34 19.47 0.27 15.88
CA GLN A 34 18.27 0.92 16.35
C GLN A 34 17.31 -0.23 16.62
N ALA A 35 17.44 -0.79 17.82
CA ALA A 35 16.53 -1.79 18.30
C ALA A 35 15.19 -1.08 18.28
N PHE A 36 14.42 -1.44 17.27
CA PHE A 36 13.08 -0.93 17.06
C PHE A 36 12.34 -1.14 18.37
N SER A 37 12.17 -0.06 19.13
CA SER A 37 11.56 -0.12 20.44
C SER A 37 10.07 -0.28 20.26
N TRP A 38 9.53 -1.44 20.62
CA TRP A 38 8.07 -1.66 20.71
C TRP A 38 7.39 -0.61 21.59
N ALA A 39 8.10 -0.07 22.57
CA ALA A 39 7.61 1.01 23.42
C ALA A 39 7.44 2.31 22.63
N ASP A 40 8.32 2.64 21.69
CA ASP A 40 8.17 3.82 20.82
C ASP A 40 6.99 3.70 19.88
N LEU A 41 6.68 2.48 19.39
CA LEU A 41 5.48 2.18 18.60
C LEU A 41 4.20 2.42 19.41
N LEU A 42 4.17 1.93 20.64
CA LEU A 42 3.02 2.12 21.53
C LEU A 42 2.84 3.58 21.93
N LEU A 43 3.94 4.31 22.19
CA LEU A 43 3.90 5.73 22.56
C LEU A 43 3.52 6.64 21.39
N ARG A 44 3.86 6.29 20.17
CA ARG A 44 3.53 7.07 18.96
C ARG A 44 2.17 6.73 18.37
N GLY A 45 1.45 5.72 18.91
CA GLY A 45 0.15 5.30 18.37
C GLY A 45 0.20 4.82 16.92
N ILE A 46 1.38 4.32 16.46
CA ILE A 46 1.54 3.84 15.09
C ILE A 46 0.67 2.61 14.90
N GLN A 47 -0.39 2.76 14.13
CA GLN A 47 -1.24 1.64 13.74
C GLN A 47 -0.53 0.85 12.65
N VAL A 48 -0.20 -0.40 12.95
CA VAL A 48 0.43 -1.32 12.02
C VAL A 48 -0.62 -2.08 11.24
N VAL A 49 -0.46 -2.16 9.93
CA VAL A 49 -1.34 -2.90 9.03
C VAL A 49 -0.70 -4.24 8.67
N GLN A 50 -1.32 -5.33 9.10
CA GLN A 50 -0.91 -6.69 8.71
C GLN A 50 -1.68 -7.13 7.47
N LEU A 51 -1.08 -6.96 6.30
CA LEU A 51 -1.72 -7.25 5.01
C LEU A 51 -2.08 -8.73 4.82
N SER A 52 -1.40 -9.65 5.53
CA SER A 52 -1.64 -11.09 5.43
C SER A 52 -2.91 -11.57 6.14
N SER A 53 -3.44 -10.79 7.07
CA SER A 53 -4.55 -11.17 7.95
C SER A 53 -5.62 -10.08 8.08
N LEU A 54 -5.76 -9.20 7.08
CA LEU A 54 -6.79 -8.18 7.07
C LEU A 54 -8.18 -8.82 7.05
N ASN A 55 -8.94 -8.57 8.13
CA ASN A 55 -10.37 -8.86 8.15
C ASN A 55 -11.16 -7.75 7.44
N ASP A 56 -12.45 -7.99 7.17
CA ASP A 56 -13.29 -7.06 6.41
C ASP A 56 -13.38 -5.66 7.04
N ARG A 57 -13.42 -5.57 8.38
CA ARG A 57 -13.45 -4.26 9.08
C ARG A 57 -12.16 -3.46 8.86
N GLN A 58 -11.03 -4.14 8.92
CA GLN A 58 -9.71 -3.53 8.69
C GLN A 58 -9.54 -3.12 7.23
N GLU A 59 -10.00 -3.95 6.29
CA GLU A 59 -10.02 -3.64 4.86
C GLU A 59 -10.85 -2.39 4.58
N ILE A 60 -12.09 -2.32 5.10
CA ILE A 60 -12.97 -1.16 4.94
C ILE A 60 -12.34 0.10 5.53
N ALA A 61 -11.76 0.01 6.72
CA ALA A 61 -11.14 1.16 7.39
C ALA A 61 -9.88 1.66 6.65
N LEU A 62 -9.09 0.77 6.05
CA LEU A 62 -7.95 1.15 5.21
C LEU A 62 -8.44 1.70 3.87
N GLY A 63 -9.43 1.06 3.25
CA GLY A 63 -10.03 1.51 1.99
C GLY A 63 -10.63 2.92 2.11
N GLN A 64 -11.28 3.23 3.24
CA GLN A 64 -11.78 4.58 3.49
C GLN A 64 -10.66 5.62 3.49
N GLN A 65 -9.53 5.34 4.14
CA GLN A 65 -8.40 6.28 4.17
C GLN A 65 -7.75 6.45 2.79
N ILE A 66 -7.65 5.37 2.02
CA ILE A 66 -7.20 5.43 0.63
C ILE A 66 -8.17 6.29 -0.20
N ASN A 67 -9.47 6.09 -0.04
CA ASN A 67 -10.49 6.91 -0.69
C ASN A 67 -10.37 8.40 -0.31
N ASP A 68 -10.20 8.70 0.98
CA ASP A 68 -10.09 10.08 1.44
C ASP A 68 -8.85 10.78 0.85
N GLU A 69 -7.72 10.06 0.73
CA GLU A 69 -6.52 10.57 0.07
C GLU A 69 -6.73 10.75 -1.44
N ILE A 70 -7.32 9.78 -2.12
CA ILE A 70 -7.61 9.87 -3.56
C ILE A 70 -8.52 11.06 -3.86
N THR A 71 -9.64 11.17 -3.16
CA THR A 71 -10.65 12.23 -3.42
C THR A 71 -10.23 13.60 -2.90
N GLY A 72 -9.34 13.63 -1.90
CA GLY A 72 -8.84 14.87 -1.30
C GLY A 72 -7.73 15.52 -2.11
N SER A 73 -6.85 14.73 -2.76
CA SER A 73 -5.62 15.27 -3.36
C SER A 73 -5.31 14.78 -4.77
N GLN A 74 -5.82 13.60 -5.19
CA GLN A 74 -5.38 12.95 -6.41
C GLN A 74 -6.34 13.12 -7.59
N VAL A 75 -7.65 13.07 -7.33
CA VAL A 75 -8.66 13.16 -8.38
C VAL A 75 -9.72 14.21 -8.05
N ARG A 76 -10.32 14.78 -9.09
CA ARG A 76 -11.46 15.69 -8.95
C ARG A 76 -12.77 14.92 -9.12
N ILE A 77 -13.62 14.90 -8.10
CA ILE A 77 -14.94 14.27 -8.17
C ILE A 77 -15.91 15.18 -8.94
N LEU A 78 -16.62 14.57 -9.88
CA LEU A 78 -17.64 15.25 -10.69
C LEU A 78 -18.82 15.70 -9.81
N ARG A 79 -19.11 17.01 -9.79
CA ARG A 79 -20.21 17.58 -9.03
C ARG A 79 -21.49 17.66 -9.90
N ASN A 80 -22.02 16.48 -10.25
CA ASN A 80 -23.29 16.35 -10.99
C ASN A 80 -24.09 15.19 -10.40
N SER A 81 -25.04 15.50 -9.53
CA SER A 81 -25.84 14.49 -8.82
C SER A 81 -26.56 13.54 -9.77
N ARG A 82 -27.14 14.02 -10.87
CA ARG A 82 -27.84 13.17 -11.82
C ARG A 82 -26.94 12.06 -12.41
N VAL A 83 -25.71 12.42 -12.77
CA VAL A 83 -24.73 11.46 -13.30
C VAL A 83 -24.25 10.51 -12.21
N THR A 84 -23.92 11.04 -11.03
CA THR A 84 -23.46 10.23 -9.91
C THR A 84 -24.53 9.27 -9.41
N ASP A 85 -25.80 9.72 -9.33
CA ASP A 85 -26.92 8.86 -8.93
C ASP A 85 -27.16 7.74 -9.92
N TYR A 86 -27.07 8.03 -11.23
CA TYR A 86 -27.18 7.01 -12.27
C TYR A 86 -26.09 5.94 -12.14
N VAL A 87 -24.82 6.35 -12.06
CA VAL A 87 -23.68 5.43 -11.88
C VAL A 87 -23.84 4.59 -10.61
N ASN A 88 -24.24 5.24 -9.52
CA ASN A 88 -24.50 4.54 -8.26
C ASN A 88 -25.65 3.50 -8.42
N GLN A 89 -26.74 3.82 -9.08
CA GLN A 89 -27.83 2.87 -9.31
C GLN A 89 -27.38 1.65 -10.12
N VAL A 90 -26.61 1.86 -11.19
CA VAL A 90 -26.04 0.75 -11.98
C VAL A 90 -25.12 -0.09 -11.10
N GLY A 91 -24.19 0.55 -10.39
CA GLY A 91 -23.20 -0.12 -9.55
C GLY A 91 -23.82 -0.93 -8.42
N GLN A 92 -24.82 -0.40 -7.71
CA GLN A 92 -25.49 -1.12 -6.62
C GLN A 92 -26.21 -2.37 -7.11
N ARG A 93 -26.81 -2.34 -8.32
CA ARG A 93 -27.44 -3.53 -8.93
C ARG A 93 -26.42 -4.63 -9.23
N LEU A 94 -25.22 -4.26 -9.69
CA LEU A 94 -24.12 -5.18 -9.94
C LEU A 94 -23.53 -5.72 -8.62
N ALA A 95 -23.24 -4.84 -7.67
CA ALA A 95 -22.69 -5.18 -6.37
C ALA A 95 -23.55 -6.19 -5.62
N ALA A 96 -24.88 -6.08 -5.71
CA ALA A 96 -25.83 -7.04 -5.12
C ALA A 96 -25.74 -8.45 -5.71
N LYS A 97 -25.07 -8.61 -6.86
CA LYS A 97 -24.86 -9.91 -7.54
C LYS A 97 -23.43 -10.41 -7.47
N SER A 98 -22.52 -9.63 -6.89
CA SER A 98 -21.11 -9.99 -6.72
C SER A 98 -20.91 -11.06 -5.64
N ASP A 99 -19.69 -11.62 -5.58
CA ASP A 99 -19.30 -12.59 -4.54
C ASP A 99 -19.22 -11.97 -3.13
N ARG A 100 -19.30 -10.62 -3.02
CA ARG A 100 -19.31 -9.92 -1.72
C ARG A 100 -20.49 -8.93 -1.63
N PRO A 101 -21.75 -9.40 -1.72
CA PRO A 101 -22.93 -8.52 -1.77
C PRO A 101 -23.18 -7.76 -0.45
N ASN A 102 -22.60 -8.21 0.65
CA ASN A 102 -22.72 -7.56 1.97
C ASN A 102 -21.68 -6.47 2.21
N LEU A 103 -20.70 -6.28 1.31
CA LEU A 103 -19.77 -5.18 1.36
C LEU A 103 -20.50 -3.89 0.95
N ARG A 104 -20.25 -2.80 1.67
CA ARG A 104 -20.78 -1.50 1.26
C ARG A 104 -19.95 -0.96 0.11
N TYR A 105 -20.56 -0.92 -1.08
CA TYR A 105 -19.95 -0.31 -2.25
C TYR A 105 -20.25 1.18 -2.36
N THR A 106 -19.27 1.95 -2.80
CA THR A 106 -19.36 3.39 -3.05
C THR A 106 -18.86 3.67 -4.46
N PHE A 107 -19.75 4.19 -5.30
CA PHE A 107 -19.46 4.52 -6.70
C PHE A 107 -19.28 6.02 -6.84
N GLN A 108 -18.16 6.44 -7.41
CA GLN A 108 -17.80 7.85 -7.57
C GLN A 108 -17.47 8.14 -9.04
N VAL A 109 -17.83 9.33 -9.50
CA VAL A 109 -17.49 9.78 -10.86
C VAL A 109 -16.34 10.77 -10.77
N VAL A 110 -15.25 10.45 -11.46
CA VAL A 110 -14.08 11.33 -11.59
C VAL A 110 -14.27 12.25 -12.78
N ASP A 111 -14.05 13.56 -12.58
CA ASP A 111 -14.07 14.55 -13.65
C ASP A 111 -12.76 14.52 -14.44
N ASP A 112 -12.63 13.49 -15.27
CA ASP A 112 -11.49 13.22 -16.14
C ASP A 112 -11.96 12.68 -17.48
N ASN A 113 -11.37 13.13 -18.58
CA ASN A 113 -11.76 12.76 -19.95
C ASN A 113 -11.15 11.45 -20.43
N SER A 114 -10.27 10.80 -19.67
CA SER A 114 -9.75 9.49 -20.02
C SER A 114 -10.85 8.42 -19.96
N ILE A 115 -10.75 7.42 -20.82
CA ILE A 115 -11.66 6.27 -20.84
C ILE A 115 -11.09 5.26 -19.83
N ASN A 116 -11.48 5.40 -18.56
CA ASN A 116 -10.96 4.58 -17.47
C ASN A 116 -11.98 4.40 -16.35
N ALA A 117 -11.80 3.30 -15.60
CA ALA A 117 -12.36 3.09 -14.27
C ALA A 117 -11.30 2.35 -13.43
N PHE A 118 -11.43 2.43 -12.13
CA PHE A 118 -10.57 1.68 -11.22
C PHE A 118 -11.27 1.45 -9.89
N ALA A 119 -10.81 0.44 -9.17
CA ALA A 119 -11.32 0.11 -7.84
C ALA A 119 -10.22 0.09 -6.79
N THR A 120 -10.62 0.35 -5.54
CA THR A 120 -9.75 0.16 -4.37
C THR A 120 -10.41 -0.81 -3.38
N MET A 121 -9.62 -1.27 -2.41
CA MET A 121 -10.17 -2.11 -1.34
C MET A 121 -11.27 -1.37 -0.56
N GLY A 122 -12.09 -2.12 0.15
CA GLY A 122 -13.16 -1.58 0.99
C GLY A 122 -14.42 -1.16 0.24
N GLY A 123 -14.52 -1.47 -1.06
CA GLY A 123 -15.75 -1.26 -1.84
C GLY A 123 -15.81 0.03 -2.65
N TYR A 124 -14.71 0.73 -2.88
CA TYR A 124 -14.71 1.98 -3.64
C TYR A 124 -14.41 1.75 -5.12
N VAL A 125 -15.29 2.25 -5.99
CA VAL A 125 -15.19 2.20 -7.46
C VAL A 125 -15.24 3.61 -8.02
N TYR A 126 -14.32 3.93 -8.91
CA TYR A 126 -14.17 5.22 -9.55
C TYR A 126 -14.37 5.09 -11.05
N VAL A 127 -15.29 5.85 -11.61
CA VAL A 127 -15.63 5.85 -13.03
C VAL A 127 -15.29 7.21 -13.63
N HIS A 128 -14.41 7.27 -14.61
CA HIS A 128 -14.08 8.52 -15.27
C HIS A 128 -15.21 9.04 -16.14
N SER A 129 -15.41 10.34 -16.17
CA SER A 129 -16.43 10.97 -17.01
C SER A 129 -16.19 10.71 -18.49
N GLY A 130 -14.93 10.47 -18.92
CA GLY A 130 -14.58 10.06 -20.27
C GLY A 130 -15.15 8.70 -20.64
N LEU A 131 -15.14 7.72 -19.72
CA LEU A 131 -15.75 6.41 -19.91
C LEU A 131 -17.28 6.55 -20.11
N LEU A 132 -17.94 7.36 -19.30
CA LEU A 132 -19.38 7.60 -19.43
C LEU A 132 -19.76 8.23 -20.77
N LYS A 133 -18.90 9.06 -21.35
CA LYS A 133 -19.10 9.68 -22.67
C LYS A 133 -18.82 8.70 -23.82
N ALA A 134 -17.90 7.74 -23.60
CA ALA A 134 -17.48 6.78 -24.60
C ALA A 134 -18.38 5.55 -24.66
N ALA A 135 -19.07 5.20 -23.58
CA ALA A 135 -19.98 4.06 -23.54
C ALA A 135 -21.23 4.33 -24.37
N ASP A 136 -21.51 3.47 -25.36
CA ASP A 136 -22.68 3.59 -26.23
C ASP A 136 -23.98 3.28 -25.51
N ASN A 137 -23.93 2.51 -24.43
CA ASN A 137 -25.12 2.06 -23.68
C ASN A 137 -24.76 1.63 -22.24
N GLU A 138 -25.80 1.40 -21.42
CA GLU A 138 -25.64 0.97 -20.03
C GLU A 138 -24.90 -0.38 -19.91
N ALA A 139 -25.03 -1.29 -20.88
CA ALA A 139 -24.39 -2.61 -20.79
C ALA A 139 -22.85 -2.51 -20.87
N GLN A 140 -22.31 -1.61 -21.70
CA GLN A 140 -20.87 -1.37 -21.76
C GLN A 140 -20.36 -0.78 -20.45
N LEU A 141 -21.05 0.19 -19.87
CA LEU A 141 -20.72 0.75 -18.56
C LEU A 141 -20.80 -0.34 -17.48
N ALA A 142 -21.86 -1.12 -17.47
CA ALA A 142 -22.06 -2.19 -16.50
C ALA A 142 -20.97 -3.26 -16.58
N SER A 143 -20.50 -3.60 -17.79
CA SER A 143 -19.39 -4.56 -17.98
C SER A 143 -18.11 -4.07 -17.31
N VAL A 144 -17.72 -2.81 -17.54
CA VAL A 144 -16.52 -2.24 -16.89
C VAL A 144 -16.69 -2.18 -15.37
N MET A 145 -17.84 -1.70 -14.90
CA MET A 145 -18.09 -1.62 -13.47
C MET A 145 -18.16 -3.00 -12.79
N GLY A 146 -18.69 -4.01 -13.49
CA GLY A 146 -18.71 -5.39 -13.02
C GLY A 146 -17.30 -5.95 -12.88
N HIS A 147 -16.42 -5.67 -13.84
CA HIS A 147 -15.01 -6.03 -13.79
C HIS A 147 -14.31 -5.40 -12.55
N GLU A 148 -14.54 -4.11 -12.29
CA GLU A 148 -13.98 -3.44 -11.10
C GLU A 148 -14.52 -4.04 -9.78
N ILE A 149 -15.80 -4.41 -9.75
CA ILE A 149 -16.39 -5.12 -8.62
C ILE A 149 -15.74 -6.50 -8.44
N GLY A 150 -15.39 -7.19 -9.53
CA GLY A 150 -14.64 -8.44 -9.54
C GLY A 150 -13.28 -8.30 -8.83
N HIS A 151 -12.53 -7.23 -9.12
CA HIS A 151 -11.27 -6.93 -8.42
C HIS A 151 -11.45 -6.75 -6.92
N ILE A 152 -12.51 -6.07 -6.49
CA ILE A 152 -12.83 -5.91 -5.06
C ILE A 152 -13.22 -7.25 -4.43
N ALA A 153 -14.03 -8.04 -5.12
CA ALA A 153 -14.49 -9.34 -4.64
C ALA A 153 -13.34 -10.33 -4.46
N ALA A 154 -12.38 -10.32 -5.39
CA ALA A 154 -11.15 -11.12 -5.34
C ALA A 154 -10.07 -10.54 -4.39
N ARG A 155 -10.27 -9.34 -3.82
CA ARG A 155 -9.32 -8.64 -2.94
C ARG A 155 -7.96 -8.38 -3.60
N HIS A 156 -7.94 -8.11 -4.92
CA HIS A 156 -6.71 -7.94 -5.70
C HIS A 156 -5.83 -6.81 -5.15
N ALA A 157 -6.42 -5.69 -4.71
CA ALA A 157 -5.66 -4.59 -4.11
C ALA A 157 -4.85 -5.02 -2.88
N ILE A 158 -5.40 -5.85 -1.99
CA ILE A 158 -4.68 -6.38 -0.82
C ILE A 158 -3.56 -7.31 -1.24
N LYS A 159 -3.81 -8.19 -2.20
CA LYS A 159 -2.81 -9.12 -2.74
C LYS A 159 -1.64 -8.35 -3.33
N GLN A 160 -1.90 -7.36 -4.17
CA GLN A 160 -0.88 -6.54 -4.82
C GLN A 160 -0.09 -5.68 -3.81
N MET A 161 -0.78 -5.10 -2.82
CA MET A 161 -0.10 -4.39 -1.72
C MET A 161 0.88 -5.29 -0.99
N ARG A 162 0.49 -6.53 -0.70
CA ARG A 162 1.36 -7.51 -0.05
C ARG A 162 2.56 -7.85 -0.92
N GLU A 163 2.34 -8.19 -2.19
CA GLU A 163 3.40 -8.55 -3.14
C GLU A 163 4.42 -7.41 -3.30
N ARG A 164 3.94 -6.18 -3.45
CA ARG A 164 4.79 -5.00 -3.53
C ARG A 164 5.55 -4.72 -2.26
N SER A 165 4.89 -4.82 -1.12
CA SER A 165 5.53 -4.61 0.18
C SER A 165 6.68 -5.60 0.41
N VAL A 166 6.52 -6.86 -0.02
CA VAL A 166 7.59 -7.86 0.00
C VAL A 166 8.71 -7.47 -0.97
N ALA A 167 8.37 -7.14 -2.22
CA ALA A 167 9.34 -6.80 -3.25
C ALA A 167 10.17 -5.55 -2.91
N GLN A 168 9.59 -4.60 -2.20
CA GLN A 168 10.24 -3.36 -1.78
C GLN A 168 10.91 -3.46 -0.39
N GLY A 169 10.84 -4.63 0.27
CA GLY A 169 11.40 -4.80 1.62
C GLY A 169 10.71 -3.96 2.70
N LEU A 170 9.46 -3.52 2.46
CA LEU A 170 8.71 -2.67 3.37
C LEU A 170 8.07 -3.45 4.53
N LEU A 171 7.93 -4.77 4.39
CA LEU A 171 7.35 -5.62 5.44
C LEU A 171 8.38 -5.86 6.55
N GLY A 172 8.30 -5.11 7.62
CA GLY A 172 8.92 -5.48 8.88
C GLY A 172 8.17 -6.64 9.56
N ALA A 173 8.74 -7.23 10.62
CA ALA A 173 8.11 -8.31 11.39
C ALA A 173 6.72 -7.92 11.95
N ALA A 174 6.43 -6.63 12.07
CA ALA A 174 5.18 -6.09 12.59
C ALA A 174 4.14 -5.74 11.50
N GLY A 175 4.51 -5.72 10.22
CA GLY A 175 3.68 -5.24 9.11
C GLY A 175 4.08 -3.84 8.61
N LEU A 176 3.17 -3.17 7.89
CA LEU A 176 3.36 -1.79 7.41
C LEU A 176 2.80 -0.78 8.42
N ASP A 177 3.47 0.35 8.57
CA ASP A 177 2.81 1.49 9.17
C ASP A 177 1.65 1.98 8.29
N ARG A 178 0.67 2.63 8.91
CA ARG A 178 -0.59 2.96 8.24
C ARG A 178 -0.43 3.97 7.11
N SER A 179 0.45 4.94 7.25
CA SER A 179 0.70 5.94 6.21
C SER A 179 1.34 5.32 4.97
N THR A 180 2.31 4.44 5.15
CA THR A 180 2.91 3.66 4.06
C THR A 180 1.87 2.77 3.37
N ALA A 181 0.98 2.13 4.14
CA ALA A 181 -0.10 1.32 3.56
C ALA A 181 -1.08 2.15 2.74
N VAL A 182 -1.49 3.33 3.22
CA VAL A 182 -2.37 4.25 2.47
C VAL A 182 -1.69 4.71 1.18
N ASN A 183 -0.45 5.20 1.26
CA ASN A 183 0.29 5.67 0.08
C ASN A 183 0.47 4.57 -0.96
N LEU A 184 0.80 3.35 -0.52
CA LEU A 184 0.93 2.20 -1.42
C LEU A 184 -0.42 1.86 -2.08
N GLY A 185 -1.52 1.92 -1.33
CA GLY A 185 -2.87 1.71 -1.87
C GLY A 185 -3.26 2.75 -2.92
N VAL A 186 -2.93 4.03 -2.70
CA VAL A 186 -3.15 5.10 -3.68
C VAL A 186 -2.32 4.86 -4.95
N GLN A 187 -1.03 4.54 -4.82
CA GLN A 187 -0.17 4.25 -5.97
C GLN A 187 -0.67 3.06 -6.79
N LEU A 188 -1.10 1.99 -6.13
CA LEU A 188 -1.65 0.82 -6.81
C LEU A 188 -2.93 1.15 -7.59
N ALA A 189 -3.80 1.98 -7.02
CA ALA A 189 -5.04 2.38 -7.66
C ALA A 189 -4.85 3.26 -8.90
N LEU A 190 -3.84 4.15 -8.88
CA LEU A 190 -3.69 5.18 -9.90
C LEU A 190 -2.64 4.85 -10.98
N ASP A 191 -1.54 4.14 -10.61
CA ASP A 191 -0.35 4.08 -11.44
C ASP A 191 -0.06 2.71 -12.05
N LEU A 192 -0.74 1.64 -11.61
CA LEU A 192 -0.29 0.30 -11.91
C LEU A 192 -1.34 -0.58 -12.57
N PRO A 193 -1.00 -1.20 -13.72
CA PRO A 193 -1.84 -2.22 -14.31
C PRO A 193 -1.87 -3.47 -13.43
N ASN A 194 -3.03 -4.11 -13.36
CA ASN A 194 -3.20 -5.40 -12.73
C ASN A 194 -2.39 -6.50 -13.45
N SER A 195 -2.12 -7.61 -12.75
CA SER A 195 -1.52 -8.76 -13.40
C SER A 195 -2.54 -9.44 -14.32
N ARG A 196 -2.07 -10.08 -15.42
CA ARG A 196 -2.97 -10.84 -16.33
C ARG A 196 -3.82 -11.89 -15.60
N LYS A 197 -3.30 -12.44 -14.52
CA LYS A 197 -4.02 -13.41 -13.69
C LYS A 197 -5.16 -12.73 -12.93
N ASP A 198 -4.91 -11.55 -12.37
CA ASP A 198 -5.92 -10.80 -11.63
C ASP A 198 -7.02 -10.28 -12.57
N GLU A 199 -6.67 -9.88 -13.82
CA GLU A 199 -7.64 -9.51 -14.85
C GLU A 199 -8.57 -10.69 -15.20
N TYR A 200 -7.98 -11.86 -15.46
CA TYR A 200 -8.77 -13.06 -15.79
C TYR A 200 -9.66 -13.50 -14.62
N GLU A 201 -9.20 -13.37 -13.39
CA GLU A 201 -9.99 -13.70 -12.20
C GLU A 201 -11.14 -12.70 -12.00
N ALA A 202 -10.93 -11.41 -12.30
CA ALA A 202 -11.97 -10.38 -12.19
C ALA A 202 -13.10 -10.61 -13.22
N ASP A 203 -12.74 -11.02 -14.44
CA ASP A 203 -13.72 -11.32 -15.51
C ASP A 203 -14.62 -12.53 -15.21
N GLN A 204 -14.23 -13.40 -14.29
CA GLN A 204 -15.00 -14.60 -13.92
C GLN A 204 -15.95 -14.41 -12.74
N ARG A 205 -15.90 -13.27 -12.07
CA ARG A 205 -16.67 -12.96 -10.85
C ARG A 205 -17.81 -11.98 -11.13
#